data_d3466e55da8ece7ca0b61d4325c6818f
#
_entry.id   d3466e55da8ece7ca0b61d4325c6818f
#
_cell.length_a   1.000
_cell.length_b   1.000
_cell.length_c   1.000
_cell.angle_alpha   90.00
_cell.angle_beta   90.00
_cell.angle_gamma   90.00
#
_symmetry.space_group_name_H-M   'P 1'
#
loop_
_entity.id
_entity.type
_entity.pdbx_description
1 polymer ?
#
loop_
_entity_poly.entity_id
_entity_poly.type
_entity_poly.pdbx_seq_one_letter_code
_entity_poly.pdbx_strand_id
1 'polypeptide(L)'
;IPGITIYSPATYQEMRQDLYDSLYTQEGVCCVRYPRGGEITLPENLISHQSWNTQEAEAETILVTYGRISKEVFSAAEQLRTQGYSVGVLKFNRILPIDSEAIDLLTTKQNVFFIEEGIKIGGIGQLLGERLLEQDYQGKYRVIAVDDCFISQATVARATELAGLDSVSIVKSCL
;
A
#
# COMPACT_ATOMS: atom_id res chain seq x y z
N ILE A 1 -1.28 12.78 -15.77
CA ILE A 1 -0.71 14.14 -15.76
C ILE A 1 0.79 13.98 -15.52
N PRO A 2 1.66 14.42 -16.45
CA PRO A 2 3.10 14.35 -16.24
C PRO A 2 3.53 15.17 -15.02
N GLY A 3 4.45 14.60 -14.20
CA GLY A 3 4.98 15.28 -13.02
C GLY A 3 4.01 15.44 -11.84
N ILE A 4 2.88 14.74 -11.85
CA ILE A 4 1.95 14.77 -10.71
C ILE A 4 2.55 14.05 -9.49
N THR A 5 2.42 14.67 -8.33
CA THR A 5 2.68 14.03 -7.04
C THR A 5 1.36 13.62 -6.39
N ILE A 6 1.28 12.36 -5.94
CA ILE A 6 0.07 11.84 -5.27
C ILE A 6 0.46 11.25 -3.92
N TYR A 7 -0.15 11.81 -2.86
CA TYR A 7 -0.09 11.29 -1.51
C TYR A 7 -1.34 10.49 -1.17
N SER A 8 -1.20 9.51 -0.30
CA SER A 8 -2.32 8.71 0.22
C SER A 8 -2.13 8.42 1.71
N PRO A 9 -2.28 9.43 2.57
CA PRO A 9 -2.12 9.29 4.00
C PRO A 9 -3.11 8.30 4.60
N ALA A 10 -2.67 7.59 5.63
CA ALA A 10 -3.48 6.65 6.41
C ALA A 10 -3.94 7.26 7.75
N THR A 11 -3.21 8.27 8.25
CA THR A 11 -3.45 8.91 9.55
C THR A 11 -3.63 10.42 9.40
N TYR A 12 -4.19 11.09 10.41
CA TYR A 12 -4.32 12.55 10.44
C TYR A 12 -2.96 13.25 10.50
N GLN A 13 -1.98 12.62 11.14
CA GLN A 13 -0.62 13.15 11.21
C GLN A 13 0.01 13.20 9.81
N GLU A 14 -0.06 12.12 9.05
CA GLU A 14 0.42 12.06 7.67
C GLU A 14 -0.35 13.05 6.78
N MET A 15 -1.68 13.07 6.89
CA MET A 15 -2.52 13.98 6.10
C MET A 15 -2.16 15.44 6.32
N ARG A 16 -1.88 15.85 7.57
CA ARG A 16 -1.45 17.22 7.87
C ARG A 16 -0.14 17.57 7.18
N GLN A 17 0.82 16.67 7.21
CA GLN A 17 2.13 16.87 6.56
C GLN A 17 1.99 16.89 5.05
N ASP A 18 1.26 15.93 4.47
CA ASP A 18 1.06 15.87 3.02
C ASP A 18 0.36 17.10 2.47
N LEU A 19 -0.62 17.64 3.20
CA LEU A 19 -1.27 18.91 2.84
C LEU A 19 -0.29 20.08 2.91
N TYR A 20 0.54 20.14 3.95
CA TYR A 20 1.56 21.17 4.07
C TYR A 20 2.57 21.07 2.92
N ASP A 21 3.08 19.90 2.64
CA ASP A 21 4.04 19.68 1.56
C ASP A 21 3.45 20.00 0.19
N SER A 22 2.21 19.60 -0.06
CA SER A 22 1.51 19.89 -1.31
C SER A 22 1.30 21.37 -1.57
N LEU A 23 1.18 22.19 -0.51
CA LEU A 23 0.90 23.63 -0.63
C LEU A 23 2.16 24.48 -0.61
N TYR A 24 3.23 24.04 0.06
CA TYR A 24 4.36 24.91 0.39
C TYR A 24 5.72 24.38 -0.05
N THR A 25 5.88 23.08 -0.29
CA THR A 25 7.18 22.48 -0.57
C THR A 25 7.28 21.83 -1.95
N GLN A 26 6.18 21.26 -2.47
CA GLN A 26 6.17 20.60 -3.76
C GLN A 26 5.91 21.59 -4.89
N GLU A 27 6.65 21.43 -5.99
CA GLU A 27 6.37 22.12 -7.24
C GLU A 27 5.44 21.27 -8.12
N GLY A 28 4.57 21.93 -8.87
CA GLY A 28 3.68 21.28 -9.83
C GLY A 28 2.35 20.82 -9.25
N VAL A 29 1.73 19.86 -9.91
CA VAL A 29 0.39 19.39 -9.52
C VAL A 29 0.50 18.34 -8.42
N CYS A 30 -0.19 18.58 -7.30
CA CYS A 30 -0.28 17.65 -6.19
C CYS A 30 -1.71 17.17 -5.98
N CYS A 31 -1.86 15.92 -5.56
CA CYS A 31 -3.12 15.31 -5.15
C CYS A 31 -2.93 14.64 -3.78
N VAL A 32 -3.79 14.93 -2.83
CA VAL A 32 -3.84 14.23 -1.54
C VAL A 32 -5.12 13.42 -1.48
N ARG A 33 -5.01 12.11 -1.51
CA ARG A 33 -6.13 11.16 -1.40
C ARG A 33 -6.31 10.79 0.07
N TYR A 34 -7.40 11.17 0.66
CA TYR A 34 -7.73 10.74 2.03
C TYR A 34 -9.08 10.02 2.06
N PRO A 35 -9.24 9.03 2.94
CA PRO A 35 -10.47 8.26 3.03
C PRO A 35 -11.60 9.07 3.66
N ARG A 36 -12.84 8.71 3.33
CA ARG A 36 -14.00 9.10 4.11
C ARG A 36 -14.06 8.27 5.38
N GLY A 37 -14.21 8.91 6.54
CA GLY A 37 -14.34 8.23 7.84
C GLY A 37 -13.28 8.66 8.84
N GLY A 38 -13.16 7.94 9.93
CA GLY A 38 -12.20 8.20 10.99
C GLY A 38 -10.80 7.69 10.69
N GLU A 39 -9.86 8.09 11.50
CA GLU A 39 -8.47 7.65 11.48
C GLU A 39 -8.37 6.15 11.79
N ILE A 40 -7.42 5.48 11.16
CA ILE A 40 -7.05 4.11 11.50
C ILE A 40 -5.88 4.12 12.48
N THR A 41 -5.78 3.06 13.28
CA THR A 41 -4.62 2.84 14.15
C THR A 41 -3.60 2.00 13.41
N LEU A 42 -2.36 2.48 13.38
CA LEU A 42 -1.18 1.79 12.85
C LEU A 42 -0.06 1.83 13.88
N PRO A 43 0.91 0.90 13.83
CA PRO A 43 2.15 1.02 14.59
C PRO A 43 2.91 2.30 14.24
N GLU A 44 3.56 2.93 15.22
CA GLU A 44 4.27 4.20 15.03
C GLU A 44 5.32 4.16 13.92
N ASN A 45 6.02 3.03 13.76
CA ASN A 45 7.02 2.85 12.72
C ASN A 45 6.46 2.77 11.30
N LEU A 46 5.13 2.64 11.14
CA LEU A 46 4.43 2.74 9.86
C LEU A 46 3.78 4.11 9.64
N ILE A 47 3.91 5.02 10.61
CA ILE A 47 3.42 6.40 10.51
C ILE A 47 4.62 7.32 10.36
N SER A 48 4.76 7.98 9.24
CA SER A 48 5.92 8.85 8.99
C SER A 48 5.63 9.88 7.90
N HIS A 49 6.49 10.90 7.87
CA HIS A 49 6.51 11.95 6.86
C HIS A 49 7.39 11.59 5.64
N GLN A 50 7.92 10.37 5.59
CA GLN A 50 8.68 9.89 4.45
C GLN A 50 7.74 9.41 3.34
N SER A 51 8.28 9.24 2.14
CA SER A 51 7.53 8.71 0.99
C SER A 51 7.02 7.30 1.21
N TRP A 52 7.72 6.51 2.02
CA TRP A 52 7.36 5.16 2.42
C TRP A 52 7.98 4.76 3.76
N ASN A 53 7.44 3.73 4.38
CA ASN A 53 7.95 3.13 5.61
C ASN A 53 7.84 1.62 5.54
N THR A 54 8.65 0.93 6.35
CA THR A 54 8.62 -0.52 6.41
C THR A 54 8.69 -1.04 7.84
N GLN A 55 8.11 -2.21 8.05
CA GLN A 55 8.25 -3.03 9.23
C GLN A 55 8.73 -4.41 8.79
N GLU A 56 9.70 -4.99 9.50
CA GLU A 56 10.32 -6.27 9.15
C GLU A 56 10.88 -6.26 7.71
N ALA A 57 11.69 -5.24 7.39
CA ALA A 57 12.27 -5.05 6.07
C ALA A 57 13.10 -6.24 5.57
N GLU A 58 13.67 -7.04 6.48
CA GLU A 58 14.49 -8.21 6.17
C GLU A 58 13.65 -9.46 5.82
N ALA A 59 12.34 -9.40 5.98
CA ALA A 59 11.47 -10.53 5.65
C ALA A 59 11.56 -10.92 4.15
N GLU A 60 11.38 -12.20 3.87
CA GLU A 60 11.39 -12.74 2.50
C GLU A 60 10.15 -12.32 1.69
N THR A 61 9.04 -12.12 2.38
CA THR A 61 7.77 -11.69 1.79
C THR A 61 7.42 -10.29 2.29
N ILE A 62 7.10 -9.37 1.38
CA ILE A 62 6.64 -8.03 1.73
C ILE A 62 5.21 -7.80 1.22
N LEU A 63 4.34 -7.40 2.14
CA LEU A 63 3.02 -6.87 1.82
C LEU A 63 3.14 -5.36 1.61
N VAL A 64 2.90 -4.91 0.40
CA VAL A 64 2.99 -3.50 0.00
C VAL A 64 1.61 -2.88 -0.04
N THR A 65 1.45 -1.67 0.49
CA THR A 65 0.15 -1.01 0.56
C THR A 65 0.26 0.51 0.71
N TYR A 66 -0.89 1.19 0.75
CA TYR A 66 -0.99 2.61 1.06
C TYR A 66 -2.39 2.97 1.62
N GLY A 67 -2.49 4.12 2.28
CA GLY A 67 -3.76 4.67 2.75
C GLY A 67 -4.44 3.79 3.80
N ARG A 68 -5.77 3.86 3.84
CA ARG A 68 -6.60 3.24 4.89
C ARG A 68 -6.49 1.71 4.95
N ILE A 69 -6.32 1.03 3.82
CA ILE A 69 -6.25 -0.43 3.77
C ILE A 69 -5.01 -0.97 4.50
N SER A 70 -4.03 -0.12 4.82
CA SER A 70 -2.85 -0.49 5.59
C SER A 70 -3.17 -1.17 6.92
N LYS A 71 -4.31 -0.86 7.54
CA LYS A 71 -4.78 -1.55 8.75
C LYS A 71 -5.03 -3.04 8.51
N GLU A 72 -5.71 -3.37 7.42
CA GLU A 72 -6.02 -4.77 7.08
C GLU A 72 -4.75 -5.52 6.67
N VAL A 73 -3.85 -4.85 5.94
CA VAL A 73 -2.56 -5.42 5.52
C VAL A 73 -1.67 -5.70 6.73
N PHE A 74 -1.58 -4.75 7.68
CA PHE A 74 -0.84 -4.96 8.93
C PHE A 74 -1.42 -6.14 9.72
N SER A 75 -2.74 -6.21 9.89
CA SER A 75 -3.39 -7.34 10.56
C SER A 75 -3.14 -8.67 9.85
N ALA A 76 -3.12 -8.70 8.52
CA ALA A 76 -2.79 -9.89 7.76
C ALA A 76 -1.33 -10.32 7.96
N ALA A 77 -0.38 -9.36 7.96
CA ALA A 77 1.03 -9.64 8.23
C ALA A 77 1.22 -10.26 9.63
N GLU A 78 0.56 -9.73 10.66
CA GLU A 78 0.60 -10.30 12.01
C GLU A 78 0.05 -11.73 12.04
N GLN A 79 -1.06 -11.99 11.37
CA GLN A 79 -1.63 -13.35 11.27
C GLN A 79 -0.67 -14.32 10.56
N LEU A 80 -0.03 -13.90 9.48
CA LEU A 80 0.97 -14.73 8.77
C LEU A 80 2.19 -15.00 9.65
N ARG A 81 2.69 -14.01 10.39
CA ARG A 81 3.81 -14.17 11.33
C ARG A 81 3.49 -15.16 12.45
N THR A 82 2.27 -15.12 12.99
CA THR A 82 1.84 -16.09 14.02
C THR A 82 1.76 -17.52 13.48
N GLN A 83 1.62 -17.69 12.16
CA GLN A 83 1.68 -18.98 11.47
C GLN A 83 3.11 -19.40 11.07
N GLY A 84 4.12 -18.59 11.42
CA GLY A 84 5.54 -18.90 11.17
C GLY A 84 6.09 -18.39 9.84
N TYR A 85 5.35 -17.58 9.09
CA TYR A 85 5.86 -16.99 7.84
C TYR A 85 6.71 -15.74 8.10
N SER A 86 7.79 -15.58 7.32
CA SER A 86 8.63 -14.37 7.32
C SER A 86 7.96 -13.30 6.45
N VAL A 87 7.25 -12.36 7.10
CA VAL A 87 6.43 -11.35 6.42
C VAL A 87 6.68 -9.95 6.98
N GLY A 88 7.04 -9.02 6.11
CA GLY A 88 7.14 -7.59 6.39
C GLY A 88 6.00 -6.80 5.73
N VAL A 89 5.92 -5.53 6.09
CA VAL A 89 4.98 -4.57 5.49
C VAL A 89 5.77 -3.37 4.99
N LEU A 90 5.49 -2.93 3.75
CA LEU A 90 5.94 -1.65 3.21
C LEU A 90 4.70 -0.80 2.93
N LYS A 91 4.62 0.36 3.57
CA LYS A 91 3.52 1.30 3.38
C LYS A 91 4.03 2.55 2.65
N PHE A 92 3.45 2.83 1.50
CA PHE A 92 3.64 4.11 0.82
C PHE A 92 2.76 5.20 1.45
N ASN A 93 3.34 6.38 1.62
CA ASN A 93 2.61 7.62 1.88
C ASN A 93 2.49 8.44 0.59
N ARG A 94 3.58 8.55 -0.16
CA ARG A 94 3.58 9.07 -1.53
C ARG A 94 3.52 7.92 -2.53
N ILE A 95 2.41 7.83 -3.27
CA ILE A 95 2.18 6.74 -4.23
C ILE A 95 2.62 7.09 -5.66
N LEU A 96 2.81 8.38 -5.96
CA LEU A 96 3.42 8.88 -7.21
C LEU A 96 4.27 10.12 -6.94
N PRO A 97 5.47 10.22 -7.52
CA PRO A 97 6.20 9.11 -8.14
C PRO A 97 6.55 8.03 -7.11
N ILE A 98 6.60 6.78 -7.54
CA ILE A 98 7.05 5.67 -6.68
C ILE A 98 8.54 5.90 -6.38
N ASP A 99 8.91 5.73 -5.13
CA ASP A 99 10.27 5.93 -4.65
C ASP A 99 11.19 4.82 -5.14
N SER A 100 12.34 5.18 -5.72
CA SER A 100 13.31 4.21 -6.24
C SER A 100 13.93 3.34 -5.15
N GLU A 101 14.19 3.90 -3.96
CA GLU A 101 14.75 3.12 -2.85
C GLU A 101 13.76 2.05 -2.36
N ALA A 102 12.46 2.32 -2.42
CA ALA A 102 11.45 1.32 -2.13
C ALA A 102 11.46 0.20 -3.19
N ILE A 103 11.63 0.53 -4.47
CA ILE A 103 11.72 -0.46 -5.54
C ILE A 103 12.98 -1.30 -5.34
N ASP A 104 14.15 -0.68 -5.05
CA ASP A 104 15.41 -1.37 -4.80
C ASP A 104 15.28 -2.37 -3.63
N LEU A 105 14.62 -1.98 -2.53
CA LEU A 105 14.34 -2.90 -1.44
C LEU A 105 13.47 -4.08 -1.91
N LEU A 106 12.41 -3.82 -2.66
CA LEU A 106 11.45 -4.85 -3.10
C LEU A 106 12.08 -5.84 -4.08
N THR A 107 13.05 -5.42 -4.91
CA THR A 107 13.76 -6.34 -5.83
C THR A 107 14.57 -7.41 -5.11
N THR A 108 14.93 -7.20 -3.84
CA THR A 108 15.66 -8.19 -3.02
C THR A 108 14.76 -9.27 -2.42
N LYS A 109 13.42 -9.19 -2.58
CA LYS A 109 12.45 -10.04 -1.90
C LYS A 109 12.03 -11.24 -2.76
N GLN A 110 11.72 -12.36 -2.09
CA GLN A 110 11.21 -13.54 -2.78
C GLN A 110 9.76 -13.34 -3.25
N ASN A 111 8.93 -12.71 -2.39
CA ASN A 111 7.53 -12.47 -2.69
C ASN A 111 7.15 -11.02 -2.37
N VAL A 112 6.47 -10.38 -3.30
CA VAL A 112 5.89 -9.05 -3.14
C VAL A 112 4.41 -9.11 -3.47
N PHE A 113 3.56 -8.81 -2.50
CA PHE A 113 2.12 -8.69 -2.68
C PHE A 113 1.74 -7.22 -2.53
N PHE A 114 1.13 -6.65 -3.55
CA PHE A 114 0.64 -5.28 -3.51
C PHE A 114 -0.86 -5.26 -3.24
N ILE A 115 -1.28 -4.61 -2.16
CA ILE A 115 -2.69 -4.57 -1.72
C ILE A 115 -3.20 -3.13 -1.79
N GLU A 116 -4.27 -2.87 -2.56
CA GLU A 116 -4.83 -1.54 -2.73
C GLU A 116 -6.37 -1.52 -2.81
N GLU A 117 -6.99 -0.45 -2.30
CA GLU A 117 -8.41 -0.14 -2.46
C GLU A 117 -8.72 0.54 -3.81
N GLY A 118 -7.97 0.21 -4.83
CA GLY A 118 -8.17 0.66 -6.20
C GLY A 118 -8.68 -0.47 -7.08
N ILE A 119 -9.16 -0.13 -8.26
CA ILE A 119 -9.37 -1.12 -9.30
C ILE A 119 -8.01 -1.67 -9.74
N LYS A 120 -7.93 -2.97 -9.96
CA LYS A 120 -6.69 -3.65 -10.32
C LYS A 120 -6.11 -3.16 -11.63
N ILE A 121 -6.99 -2.91 -12.62
CA ILE A 121 -6.60 -2.43 -13.95
C ILE A 121 -6.26 -0.93 -13.88
N GLY A 122 -5.02 -0.58 -14.22
CA GLY A 122 -4.53 0.79 -14.15
C GLY A 122 -4.22 1.30 -12.74
N GLY A 123 -4.24 0.42 -11.73
CA GLY A 123 -3.87 0.74 -10.34
C GLY A 123 -2.36 0.93 -10.14
N ILE A 124 -1.99 1.44 -8.98
CA ILE A 124 -0.58 1.65 -8.57
C ILE A 124 0.16 0.31 -8.52
N GLY A 125 -0.53 -0.78 -8.15
CA GLY A 125 0.08 -2.11 -8.15
C GLY A 125 0.55 -2.55 -9.54
N GLN A 126 -0.15 -2.20 -10.62
CA GLN A 126 0.34 -2.49 -11.97
C GLN A 126 1.58 -1.67 -12.31
N LEU A 127 1.58 -0.39 -11.96
CA LEU A 127 2.74 0.48 -12.18
C LEU A 127 3.98 -0.01 -11.39
N LEU A 128 3.80 -0.41 -10.13
CA LEU A 128 4.91 -0.99 -9.35
C LEU A 128 5.43 -2.29 -10.00
N GLY A 129 4.52 -3.14 -10.48
CA GLY A 129 4.91 -4.37 -11.19
C GLY A 129 5.74 -4.09 -12.44
N GLU A 130 5.39 -3.05 -13.21
CA GLU A 130 6.19 -2.59 -14.35
C GLU A 130 7.58 -2.14 -13.90
N ARG A 131 7.69 -1.34 -12.83
CA ARG A 131 8.97 -0.88 -12.28
C ARG A 131 9.85 -2.03 -11.77
N LEU A 132 9.26 -3.03 -11.13
CA LEU A 132 10.00 -4.23 -10.70
C LEU A 132 10.54 -5.03 -11.90
N LEU A 133 9.76 -5.14 -12.98
CA LEU A 133 10.21 -5.80 -14.22
C LEU A 133 11.33 -5.03 -14.91
N GLU A 134 11.31 -3.70 -14.91
CA GLU A 134 12.39 -2.85 -15.43
C GLU A 134 13.72 -3.06 -14.68
N GLN A 135 13.66 -3.56 -13.44
CA GLN A 135 14.83 -3.91 -12.62
C GLN A 135 15.11 -5.43 -12.57
N ASP A 136 14.62 -6.18 -13.54
CA ASP A 136 14.85 -7.63 -13.66
C ASP A 136 14.41 -8.44 -12.43
N TYR A 137 13.37 -8.01 -11.70
CA TYR A 137 12.86 -8.73 -10.54
C TYR A 137 12.44 -10.17 -10.89
N GLN A 138 13.00 -11.15 -10.19
CA GLN A 138 12.80 -12.57 -10.44
C GLN A 138 11.87 -13.23 -9.41
N GLY A 139 11.44 -12.51 -8.38
CA GLY A 139 10.53 -13.01 -7.35
C GLY A 139 9.08 -13.09 -7.82
N LYS A 140 8.22 -13.54 -6.93
CA LYS A 140 6.76 -13.57 -7.17
C LYS A 140 6.16 -12.19 -6.90
N TYR A 141 5.50 -11.62 -7.90
CA TYR A 141 4.71 -10.39 -7.75
C TYR A 141 3.22 -10.66 -7.96
N ARG A 142 2.39 -10.14 -7.06
CA ARG A 142 0.93 -10.25 -7.18
C ARG A 142 0.22 -9.00 -6.67
N VAL A 143 -0.75 -8.53 -7.44
CA VAL A 143 -1.66 -7.44 -7.03
C VAL A 143 -2.96 -8.04 -6.49
N ILE A 144 -3.35 -7.61 -5.29
CA ILE A 144 -4.61 -7.89 -4.61
C ILE A 144 -5.36 -6.56 -4.53
N ALA A 145 -6.38 -6.40 -5.35
CA ALA A 145 -7.10 -5.15 -5.53
C ALA A 145 -8.54 -5.46 -5.95
N VAL A 146 -9.36 -4.43 -6.07
CA VAL A 146 -10.74 -4.60 -6.55
C VAL A 146 -10.72 -5.07 -8.00
N ASP A 147 -11.40 -6.16 -8.30
CA ASP A 147 -11.60 -6.64 -9.66
C ASP A 147 -12.48 -5.65 -10.48
N ASP A 148 -12.51 -5.82 -11.81
CA ASP A 148 -13.33 -4.99 -12.70
C ASP A 148 -14.82 -5.31 -12.54
N CYS A 149 -15.37 -4.93 -11.39
CA CYS A 149 -16.77 -5.14 -11.04
C CYS A 149 -17.29 -4.04 -10.10
N PHE A 150 -18.61 -3.82 -10.15
CA PHE A 150 -19.26 -2.94 -9.18
C PHE A 150 -19.46 -3.65 -7.84
N ILE A 151 -19.00 -3.03 -6.75
CA ILE A 151 -19.32 -3.47 -5.40
C ILE A 151 -20.69 -2.91 -5.03
N SER A 152 -21.60 -3.78 -4.59
CA SER A 152 -22.92 -3.37 -4.11
C SER A 152 -22.79 -2.42 -2.91
N GLN A 153 -23.76 -1.50 -2.76
CA GLN A 153 -23.78 -0.58 -1.63
C GLN A 153 -23.75 -1.35 -0.30
N ALA A 154 -22.78 -1.01 0.53
CA ALA A 154 -22.54 -1.66 1.82
C ALA A 154 -21.84 -0.71 2.79
N THR A 155 -21.70 -1.11 4.06
CA THR A 155 -20.76 -0.46 4.97
C THR A 155 -19.33 -0.67 4.47
N VAL A 156 -18.44 0.21 4.90
CA VAL A 156 -17.02 0.11 4.52
C VAL A 156 -16.44 -1.28 4.83
N ALA A 157 -16.68 -1.81 6.03
CA ALA A 157 -16.21 -3.13 6.42
C ALA A 157 -16.74 -4.23 5.48
N ARG A 158 -18.03 -4.20 5.18
CA ARG A 158 -18.64 -5.18 4.27
C ARG A 158 -18.14 -5.04 2.83
N ALA A 159 -17.92 -3.82 2.35
CA ALA A 159 -17.35 -3.60 1.03
C ALA A 159 -15.90 -4.13 0.94
N THR A 160 -15.11 -3.95 2.00
CA THR A 160 -13.75 -4.49 2.10
C THR A 160 -13.75 -6.03 2.05
N GLU A 161 -14.67 -6.70 2.78
CA GLU A 161 -14.86 -8.15 2.70
C GLU A 161 -15.28 -8.61 1.30
N LEU A 162 -16.27 -7.95 0.70
CA LEU A 162 -16.75 -8.29 -0.65
C LEU A 162 -15.65 -8.14 -1.71
N ALA A 163 -14.76 -7.18 -1.52
CA ALA A 163 -13.61 -6.97 -2.39
C ALA A 163 -12.45 -7.96 -2.11
N GLY A 164 -12.53 -8.80 -1.08
CA GLY A 164 -11.46 -9.69 -0.67
C GLY A 164 -10.23 -8.96 -0.12
N LEU A 165 -10.43 -7.77 0.45
CA LEU A 165 -9.38 -6.88 0.98
C LEU A 165 -9.36 -6.82 2.51
N ASP A 166 -10.20 -7.60 3.21
CA ASP A 166 -10.09 -7.82 4.64
C ASP A 166 -8.85 -8.68 4.98
N SER A 167 -8.37 -8.60 6.22
CA SER A 167 -7.14 -9.27 6.63
C SER A 167 -7.15 -10.79 6.42
N VAL A 168 -8.31 -11.43 6.62
CA VAL A 168 -8.45 -12.90 6.44
C VAL A 168 -8.35 -13.27 4.96
N SER A 169 -8.97 -12.49 4.07
CA SER A 169 -8.92 -12.69 2.63
C SER A 169 -7.52 -12.43 2.08
N ILE A 170 -6.82 -11.40 2.60
CA ILE A 170 -5.43 -11.11 2.25
C ILE A 170 -4.53 -12.30 2.63
N VAL A 171 -4.65 -12.83 3.86
CA VAL A 171 -3.88 -14.01 4.30
C VAL A 171 -4.07 -15.18 3.33
N LYS A 172 -5.32 -15.51 2.98
CA LYS A 172 -5.63 -16.59 2.01
C LYS A 172 -5.02 -16.35 0.63
N SER A 173 -4.92 -15.08 0.22
CA SER A 173 -4.37 -14.72 -1.08
C SER A 173 -2.84 -14.78 -1.12
N CYS A 174 -2.17 -14.73 0.04
CA CYS A 174 -0.72 -14.81 0.16
C CYS A 174 -0.20 -16.26 0.26
N LEU A 175 -1.04 -17.19 0.66
CA LEU A 175 -0.74 -18.63 0.74
C LEU A 175 -1.00 -19.34 -0.58
#